data_9afdcca55f607c3e83345e1376412783
#
_entry.id   9afdcca55f607c3e83345e1376412783
#
_cell.length_a   1.000
_cell.length_b   1.000
_cell.length_c   1.000
_cell.angle_alpha   90.00
_cell.angle_beta   90.00
_cell.angle_gamma   90.00
#
_symmetry.space_group_name_H-M   'P 1'
#
loop_
_entity.id
_entity.type
_entity.pdbx_description
1 polymer ?
#
loop_
_entity_poly.entity_id
_entity_poly.type
_entity_poly.pdbx_seq_one_letter_code
_entity_poly.pdbx_strand_id
1 'polypeptide(L)'
;MSKYTIINFIIGGAIAVILSVLLVLGLRIFVPPPEYPSYSYNNIPCATDEQTCYERQQREYSMQQEKYEKDSDVYGGKIFIAANIAGLIILLVGITCFAMGLGTNVGAGIILAGAFGISFGYVWGWNGADDTVKFGVGVIVALIVIAGGVLVNHMHAKAATTPTTSL
;
A
#
# COMPACT_ATOMS: atom_id res chain seq x y z
N MET A 1 17.29 27.92 -10.23
CA MET A 1 16.78 27.16 -9.07
C MET A 1 17.78 27.32 -7.94
N SER A 2 17.34 27.76 -6.75
CA SER A 2 18.22 27.90 -5.58
C SER A 2 18.71 26.50 -5.13
N LYS A 3 19.98 26.41 -4.70
CA LYS A 3 20.56 25.16 -4.15
C LYS A 3 19.71 24.57 -3.03
N TYR A 4 19.07 25.40 -2.24
CA TYR A 4 18.14 24.98 -1.16
C TYR A 4 16.90 24.25 -1.68
N THR A 5 16.37 24.62 -2.85
CA THR A 5 15.19 23.95 -3.44
C THR A 5 15.50 22.52 -3.84
N ILE A 6 16.69 22.25 -4.37
CA ILE A 6 17.12 20.91 -4.79
C ILE A 6 17.30 20.00 -3.58
N ILE A 7 17.98 20.47 -2.53
CA ILE A 7 18.21 19.70 -1.30
C ILE A 7 16.88 19.33 -0.64
N ASN A 8 15.98 20.27 -0.57
CA ASN A 8 14.66 20.07 0.00
C ASN A 8 13.85 19.02 -0.78
N PHE A 9 13.90 19.04 -2.10
CA PHE A 9 13.25 18.04 -2.95
C PHE A 9 13.83 16.63 -2.74
N ILE A 10 15.16 16.53 -2.61
CA ILE A 10 15.84 15.25 -2.33
C ILE A 10 15.41 14.69 -0.98
N ILE A 11 15.34 15.53 0.06
CA ILE A 11 14.90 15.10 1.39
C ILE A 11 13.46 14.58 1.36
N GLY A 12 12.53 15.29 0.73
CA GLY A 12 11.16 14.85 0.59
C GLY A 12 11.04 13.51 -0.15
N GLY A 13 11.81 13.35 -1.24
CA GLY A 13 11.87 12.09 -1.99
C GLY A 13 12.44 10.93 -1.16
N ALA A 14 13.51 11.18 -0.39
CA ALA A 14 14.10 10.17 0.49
C ALA A 14 13.10 9.69 1.56
N ILE A 15 12.38 10.62 2.19
CA ILE A 15 11.34 10.31 3.16
C ILE A 15 10.24 9.44 2.52
N ALA A 16 9.78 9.81 1.33
CA ALA A 16 8.76 9.05 0.61
C ALA A 16 9.21 7.61 0.36
N VAL A 17 10.44 7.41 -0.12
CA VAL A 17 10.98 6.07 -0.40
C VAL A 17 11.12 5.25 0.88
N ILE A 18 11.72 5.81 1.92
CA ILE A 18 11.93 5.10 3.20
C ILE A 18 10.59 4.66 3.80
N LEU A 19 9.62 5.56 3.88
CA LEU A 19 8.30 5.25 4.43
C LEU A 19 7.55 4.22 3.58
N SER A 20 7.67 4.28 2.26
CA SER A 20 7.08 3.28 1.35
C SER A 20 7.68 1.89 1.58
N VAL A 21 9.00 1.79 1.73
CA VAL A 21 9.68 0.51 2.05
C VAL A 21 9.24 -0.02 3.41
N LEU A 22 9.21 0.84 4.43
CA LEU A 22 8.75 0.45 5.78
C LEU A 22 7.29 -0.02 5.77
N LEU A 23 6.43 0.64 4.99
CA LEU A 23 5.03 0.23 4.83
C LEU A 23 4.93 -1.16 4.22
N VAL A 24 5.66 -1.45 3.13
CA VAL A 24 5.64 -2.77 2.48
C VAL A 24 6.18 -3.85 3.41
N LEU A 25 7.27 -3.58 4.15
CA LEU A 25 7.82 -4.51 5.14
C LEU A 25 6.83 -4.75 6.29
N GLY A 26 6.19 -3.69 6.79
CA GLY A 26 5.16 -3.79 7.81
C GLY A 26 3.99 -4.66 7.34
N LEU A 27 3.48 -4.42 6.14
CA LEU A 27 2.41 -5.22 5.57
C LEU A 27 2.76 -6.71 5.49
N ARG A 28 4.00 -7.07 5.10
CA ARG A 28 4.45 -8.47 5.06
C ARG A 28 4.51 -9.12 6.44
N ILE A 29 4.79 -8.35 7.49
CA ILE A 29 4.83 -8.85 8.87
C ILE A 29 3.42 -9.10 9.39
N PHE A 30 2.49 -8.17 9.18
CA PHE A 30 1.13 -8.24 9.71
C PHE A 30 0.18 -9.08 8.85
N VAL A 31 0.45 -9.16 7.54
CA VAL A 31 -0.31 -9.93 6.57
C VAL A 31 0.68 -10.81 5.80
N PRO A 32 1.10 -11.95 6.37
CA PRO A 32 2.04 -12.85 5.69
C PRO A 32 1.41 -13.45 4.44
N PRO A 33 2.18 -13.58 3.34
CA PRO A 33 1.71 -14.22 2.12
C PRO A 33 1.46 -15.72 2.36
N PRO A 34 0.52 -16.34 1.62
CA PRO A 34 0.31 -17.77 1.67
C PRO A 34 1.57 -18.51 1.19
N GLU A 35 1.83 -19.66 1.82
CA GLU A 35 2.94 -20.51 1.41
C GLU A 35 2.64 -21.11 0.03
N TYR A 36 3.57 -20.94 -0.89
CA TYR A 36 3.48 -21.55 -2.20
C TYR A 36 3.54 -23.08 -2.06
N PRO A 37 2.65 -23.84 -2.71
CA PRO A 37 2.74 -25.29 -2.67
C PRO A 37 4.11 -25.72 -3.15
N SER A 38 4.96 -26.13 -2.22
CA SER A 38 6.24 -26.71 -2.56
C SER A 38 5.95 -28.01 -3.29
N TYR A 39 6.42 -28.13 -4.53
CA TYR A 39 6.53 -29.42 -5.20
C TYR A 39 7.53 -30.25 -4.37
N SER A 40 7.05 -30.80 -3.27
CA SER A 40 7.74 -31.96 -2.72
C SER A 40 7.43 -33.06 -3.72
N TYR A 41 8.28 -33.15 -4.73
CA TYR A 41 8.53 -34.42 -5.39
C TYR A 41 9.04 -35.32 -4.26
N ASN A 42 8.13 -35.75 -3.40
CA ASN A 42 8.41 -36.91 -2.57
C ASN A 42 8.74 -37.99 -3.57
N ASN A 43 10.05 -38.24 -3.68
CA ASN A 43 10.70 -39.19 -4.56
C ASN A 43 10.26 -40.64 -4.22
N ILE A 44 8.97 -40.88 -4.21
CA ILE A 44 8.44 -42.20 -4.36
C ILE A 44 8.21 -42.31 -5.86
N PRO A 45 9.18 -42.85 -6.60
CA PRO A 45 8.98 -43.08 -8.02
C PRO A 45 7.79 -44.02 -8.13
N CYS A 46 6.73 -43.56 -8.80
CA CYS A 46 5.67 -44.47 -9.19
C CYS A 46 6.34 -45.59 -10.03
N ALA A 47 6.14 -46.85 -9.67
CA ALA A 47 6.59 -47.95 -10.47
C ALA A 47 6.00 -47.78 -11.89
N THR A 48 6.75 -48.15 -12.92
CA THR A 48 6.51 -47.79 -14.33
C THR A 48 5.14 -48.20 -14.87
N ASP A 49 4.34 -48.97 -14.13
CA ASP A 49 3.02 -49.47 -14.54
C ASP A 49 1.86 -49.00 -13.64
N GLU A 50 2.07 -48.08 -12.71
CA GLU A 50 0.99 -47.60 -11.83
C GLU A 50 0.37 -46.29 -12.29
N GLN A 51 -0.50 -46.34 -13.27
CA GLN A 51 -1.33 -45.22 -13.75
C GLN A 51 -2.10 -44.58 -12.57
N THR A 52 -2.53 -45.39 -11.60
CA THR A 52 -3.22 -44.92 -10.38
C THR A 52 -2.36 -44.04 -9.47
N CYS A 53 -1.05 -44.24 -9.47
CA CYS A 53 -0.10 -43.43 -8.69
C CYS A 53 0.01 -42.02 -9.28
N TYR A 54 0.17 -41.90 -10.60
CA TYR A 54 0.23 -40.63 -11.30
C TYR A 54 -1.08 -39.83 -11.16
N GLU A 55 -2.21 -40.49 -11.28
CA GLU A 55 -3.54 -39.87 -11.10
C GLU A 55 -3.74 -39.35 -9.68
N ARG A 56 -3.21 -40.04 -8.66
CA ARG A 56 -3.26 -39.59 -7.26
C ARG A 56 -2.40 -38.36 -7.07
N GLN A 57 -1.15 -38.38 -7.55
CA GLN A 57 -0.23 -37.26 -7.46
C GLN A 57 -0.80 -36.02 -8.16
N GLN A 58 -1.41 -36.19 -9.32
CA GLN A 58 -2.02 -35.09 -10.06
C GLN A 58 -3.22 -34.51 -9.31
N ARG A 59 -4.05 -35.36 -8.69
CA ARG A 59 -5.17 -34.90 -7.84
C ARG A 59 -4.70 -34.17 -6.59
N GLU A 60 -3.68 -34.67 -5.92
CA GLU A 60 -3.10 -34.01 -4.74
C GLU A 60 -2.54 -32.62 -5.12
N TYR A 61 -1.83 -32.53 -6.23
CA TYR A 61 -1.33 -31.27 -6.72
C TYR A 61 -2.45 -30.29 -7.08
N SER A 62 -3.47 -30.73 -7.80
CA SER A 62 -4.60 -29.86 -8.14
C SER A 62 -5.35 -29.36 -6.90
N MET A 63 -5.52 -30.19 -5.87
CA MET A 63 -6.11 -29.77 -4.60
C MET A 63 -5.23 -28.75 -3.85
N GLN A 64 -3.91 -28.93 -3.86
CA GLN A 64 -2.99 -27.96 -3.24
C GLN A 64 -2.99 -26.63 -4.00
N GLN A 65 -3.04 -26.69 -5.31
CA GLN A 65 -3.13 -25.48 -6.15
C GLN A 65 -4.45 -24.74 -5.92
N GLU A 66 -5.58 -25.44 -5.90
CA GLU A 66 -6.88 -24.84 -5.62
C GLU A 66 -6.92 -24.18 -4.22
N LYS A 67 -6.32 -24.85 -3.23
CA LYS A 67 -6.18 -24.28 -1.88
C LYS A 67 -5.32 -23.00 -1.91
N TYR A 68 -4.18 -23.03 -2.59
CA TYR A 68 -3.30 -21.87 -2.71
C TYR A 68 -3.99 -20.69 -3.40
N GLU A 69 -4.76 -20.95 -4.47
CA GLU A 69 -5.53 -19.91 -5.16
C GLU A 69 -6.55 -19.26 -4.22
N LYS A 70 -7.30 -20.04 -3.45
CA LYS A 70 -8.24 -19.53 -2.43
C LYS A 70 -7.55 -18.73 -1.34
N ASP A 71 -6.43 -19.23 -0.82
CA ASP A 71 -5.64 -18.54 0.21
C ASP A 71 -5.02 -17.24 -0.34
N SER A 72 -4.62 -17.23 -1.61
CA SER A 72 -4.09 -16.08 -2.33
C SER A 72 -5.14 -14.99 -2.52
N ASP A 73 -6.38 -15.36 -2.86
CA ASP A 73 -7.50 -14.41 -3.00
C ASP A 73 -7.84 -13.77 -1.64
N VAL A 74 -7.91 -14.58 -0.58
CA VAL A 74 -8.14 -14.08 0.78
C VAL A 74 -6.99 -13.15 1.22
N TYR A 75 -5.76 -13.51 0.90
CA TYR A 75 -4.58 -12.67 1.15
C TYR A 75 -4.66 -11.34 0.39
N GLY A 76 -5.02 -11.39 -0.90
CA GLY A 76 -5.21 -10.19 -1.73
C GLY A 76 -6.22 -9.20 -1.10
N GLY A 77 -7.37 -9.71 -0.64
CA GLY A 77 -8.36 -8.89 0.05
C GLY A 77 -7.84 -8.26 1.35
N LYS A 78 -7.11 -9.02 2.16
CA LYS A 78 -6.49 -8.51 3.39
C LYS A 78 -5.43 -7.46 3.11
N ILE A 79 -4.56 -7.68 2.12
CA ILE A 79 -3.51 -6.74 1.70
C ILE A 79 -4.14 -5.45 1.17
N PHE A 80 -5.22 -5.56 0.38
CA PHE A 80 -5.96 -4.40 -0.12
C PHE A 80 -6.43 -3.50 1.03
N ILE A 81 -7.13 -4.06 2.01
CA ILE A 81 -7.67 -3.30 3.14
C ILE A 81 -6.54 -2.73 4.00
N ALA A 82 -5.56 -3.55 4.38
CA ALA A 82 -4.47 -3.14 5.26
C ALA A 82 -3.61 -2.03 4.64
N ALA A 83 -3.27 -2.14 3.34
CA ALA A 83 -2.47 -1.15 2.63
C ALA A 83 -3.22 0.18 2.48
N ASN A 84 -4.53 0.13 2.17
CA ASN A 84 -5.35 1.33 2.05
C ASN A 84 -5.52 2.05 3.39
N ILE A 85 -5.76 1.31 4.50
CA ILE A 85 -5.85 1.91 5.85
C ILE A 85 -4.51 2.53 6.23
N ALA A 86 -3.41 1.81 6.10
CA ALA A 86 -2.10 2.32 6.45
C ALA A 86 -1.69 3.52 5.59
N GLY A 87 -1.91 3.43 4.26
CA GLY A 87 -1.66 4.52 3.33
C GLY A 87 -2.48 5.77 3.65
N LEU A 88 -3.76 5.60 4.02
CA LEU A 88 -4.63 6.69 4.42
C LEU A 88 -4.15 7.37 5.72
N ILE A 89 -3.76 6.60 6.73
CA ILE A 89 -3.21 7.15 7.97
C ILE A 89 -1.94 7.96 7.69
N ILE A 90 -1.01 7.42 6.90
CA ILE A 90 0.22 8.12 6.53
C ILE A 90 -0.10 9.40 5.76
N LEU A 91 -1.05 9.36 4.83
CA LEU A 91 -1.48 10.52 4.05
C LEU A 91 -2.06 11.62 4.96
N LEU A 92 -2.94 11.27 5.91
CA LEU A 92 -3.50 12.23 6.87
C LEU A 92 -2.42 12.86 7.76
N VAL A 93 -1.44 12.07 8.23
CA VAL A 93 -0.28 12.58 8.97
C VAL A 93 0.50 13.57 8.10
N GLY A 94 0.75 13.23 6.83
CA GLY A 94 1.44 14.11 5.88
C GLY A 94 0.73 15.43 5.64
N ILE A 95 -0.60 15.40 5.44
CA ILE A 95 -1.43 16.62 5.30
C ILE A 95 -1.33 17.48 6.56
N THR A 96 -1.41 16.86 7.75
CA THR A 96 -1.32 17.56 9.03
C THR A 96 0.07 18.22 9.19
N CYS A 97 1.16 17.49 8.94
CA CYS A 97 2.52 18.02 9.00
C CYS A 97 2.72 19.19 8.03
N PHE A 98 2.17 19.06 6.81
CA PHE A 98 2.21 20.11 5.80
C PHE A 98 1.44 21.35 6.24
N ALA A 99 0.23 21.19 6.79
CA ALA A 99 -0.62 22.26 7.30
C ALA A 99 0.01 23.02 8.49
N MET A 100 0.71 22.29 9.38
CA MET A 100 1.40 22.87 10.53
C MET A 100 2.71 23.60 10.16
N GLY A 101 3.13 23.56 8.90
CA GLY A 101 4.35 24.21 8.45
C GLY A 101 5.64 23.54 8.93
N LEU A 102 5.59 22.29 9.35
CA LEU A 102 6.74 21.48 9.82
C LEU A 102 7.76 21.13 8.71
N GLY A 103 7.86 22.01 7.70
CA GLY A 103 8.67 21.82 6.51
C GLY A 103 7.85 21.26 5.36
N THR A 104 7.62 22.08 4.34
CA THR A 104 6.80 21.74 3.15
C THR A 104 7.24 20.45 2.48
N ASN A 105 8.55 20.16 2.51
CA ASN A 105 9.10 18.97 1.84
C ASN A 105 8.93 17.69 2.67
N VAL A 106 8.94 17.78 4.01
CA VAL A 106 8.69 16.64 4.90
C VAL A 106 7.24 16.21 4.74
N GLY A 107 6.28 17.14 4.85
CA GLY A 107 4.87 16.86 4.65
C GLY A 107 4.58 16.28 3.26
N ALA A 108 5.16 16.85 2.22
CA ALA A 108 5.02 16.34 0.85
C ALA A 108 5.57 14.90 0.70
N GLY A 109 6.73 14.59 1.30
CA GLY A 109 7.30 13.25 1.29
C GLY A 109 6.40 12.22 1.97
N ILE A 110 5.79 12.58 3.12
CA ILE A 110 4.85 11.71 3.84
C ILE A 110 3.55 11.52 3.02
N ILE A 111 3.02 12.57 2.40
CA ILE A 111 1.84 12.48 1.52
C ILE A 111 2.10 11.51 0.37
N LEU A 112 3.27 11.61 -0.28
CA LEU A 112 3.65 10.72 -1.37
C LEU A 112 3.76 9.26 -0.90
N ALA A 113 4.31 9.01 0.29
CA ALA A 113 4.36 7.67 0.87
C ALA A 113 2.96 7.10 1.15
N GLY A 114 2.03 7.92 1.65
CA GLY A 114 0.63 7.53 1.84
C GLY A 114 -0.07 7.20 0.52
N ALA A 115 0.11 8.03 -0.50
CA ALA A 115 -0.41 7.80 -1.84
C ALA A 115 0.15 6.51 -2.46
N PHE A 116 1.46 6.24 -2.26
CA PHE A 116 2.07 4.98 -2.66
C PHE A 116 1.42 3.78 -1.96
N GLY A 117 1.17 3.86 -0.65
CA GLY A 117 0.51 2.79 0.12
C GLY A 117 -0.87 2.43 -0.42
N ILE A 118 -1.67 3.44 -0.75
CA ILE A 118 -2.99 3.27 -1.37
C ILE A 118 -2.83 2.60 -2.74
N SER A 119 -1.95 3.11 -3.61
CA SER A 119 -1.68 2.55 -4.93
C SER A 119 -1.19 1.11 -4.86
N PHE A 120 -0.32 0.81 -3.88
CA PHE A 120 0.18 -0.53 -3.62
C PHE A 120 -0.97 -1.49 -3.27
N GLY A 121 -1.90 -1.07 -2.41
CA GLY A 121 -3.09 -1.85 -2.07
C GLY A 121 -3.92 -2.20 -3.30
N TYR A 122 -4.14 -1.24 -4.20
CA TYR A 122 -4.87 -1.48 -5.46
C TYR A 122 -4.15 -2.45 -6.39
N VAL A 123 -2.83 -2.34 -6.54
CA VAL A 123 -2.05 -3.20 -7.45
C VAL A 123 -1.98 -4.64 -6.94
N TRP A 124 -1.64 -4.83 -5.66
CA TRP A 124 -1.40 -6.17 -5.10
C TRP A 124 -2.65 -6.83 -4.54
N GLY A 125 -3.66 -6.06 -4.17
CA GLY A 125 -4.92 -6.57 -3.64
C GLY A 125 -6.03 -6.68 -4.68
N TRP A 126 -5.75 -6.38 -5.97
CA TRP A 126 -6.77 -6.28 -7.00
C TRP A 126 -7.66 -7.52 -7.14
N ASN A 127 -7.05 -8.70 -7.18
CA ASN A 127 -7.79 -9.95 -7.40
C ASN A 127 -8.60 -10.43 -6.17
N GLY A 128 -8.15 -10.06 -4.96
CA GLY A 128 -8.77 -10.54 -3.72
C GLY A 128 -9.83 -9.62 -3.12
N ALA A 129 -10.02 -8.41 -3.65
CA ALA A 129 -11.03 -7.47 -3.16
C ALA A 129 -12.21 -7.39 -4.12
N ASP A 130 -13.43 -7.29 -3.56
CA ASP A 130 -14.66 -7.08 -4.33
C ASP A 130 -14.64 -5.69 -4.99
N ASP A 131 -15.18 -5.57 -6.20
CA ASP A 131 -15.24 -4.32 -6.95
C ASP A 131 -16.01 -3.22 -6.23
N THR A 132 -17.06 -3.60 -5.49
CA THR A 132 -17.82 -2.67 -4.64
C THR A 132 -16.95 -2.09 -3.53
N VAL A 133 -16.09 -2.92 -2.92
CA VAL A 133 -15.15 -2.48 -1.87
C VAL A 133 -14.09 -1.57 -2.45
N LYS A 134 -13.51 -1.92 -3.61
CA LYS A 134 -12.52 -1.08 -4.31
C LYS A 134 -13.08 0.30 -4.64
N PHE A 135 -14.30 0.33 -5.19
CA PHE A 135 -14.98 1.58 -5.51
C PHE A 135 -15.24 2.42 -4.26
N GLY A 136 -15.79 1.80 -3.19
CA GLY A 136 -16.09 2.49 -1.94
C GLY A 136 -14.83 3.09 -1.29
N VAL A 137 -13.74 2.32 -1.22
CA VAL A 137 -12.44 2.80 -0.71
C VAL A 137 -11.91 3.94 -1.59
N GLY A 138 -11.98 3.82 -2.91
CA GLY A 138 -11.56 4.87 -3.85
C GLY A 138 -12.30 6.18 -3.63
N VAL A 139 -13.62 6.13 -3.45
CA VAL A 139 -14.45 7.32 -3.16
C VAL A 139 -14.04 7.97 -1.84
N ILE A 140 -13.87 7.18 -0.77
CA ILE A 140 -13.45 7.70 0.54
C ILE A 140 -12.09 8.38 0.45
N VAL A 141 -11.11 7.75 -0.20
CA VAL A 141 -9.77 8.31 -0.40
C VAL A 141 -9.85 9.62 -1.19
N ALA A 142 -10.62 9.66 -2.29
CA ALA A 142 -10.79 10.85 -3.09
C ALA A 142 -11.39 12.02 -2.28
N LEU A 143 -12.42 11.76 -1.48
CA LEU A 143 -13.03 12.77 -0.62
C LEU A 143 -12.04 13.33 0.41
N ILE A 144 -11.23 12.46 1.03
CA ILE A 144 -10.23 12.87 2.02
C ILE A 144 -9.13 13.72 1.37
N VAL A 145 -8.65 13.34 0.19
CA VAL A 145 -7.62 14.09 -0.55
C VAL A 145 -8.15 15.47 -0.95
N ILE A 146 -9.39 15.55 -1.47
CA ILE A 146 -10.03 16.82 -1.84
C ILE A 146 -10.21 17.70 -0.59
N ALA A 147 -10.76 17.15 0.49
CA ALA A 147 -10.96 17.90 1.73
C ALA A 147 -9.64 18.41 2.32
N GLY A 148 -8.60 17.57 2.31
CA GLY A 148 -7.26 17.94 2.73
C GLY A 148 -6.67 19.06 1.90
N GLY A 149 -6.79 18.98 0.58
CA GLY A 149 -6.34 20.05 -0.34
C GLY A 149 -7.05 21.39 -0.11
N VAL A 150 -8.37 21.36 0.08
CA VAL A 150 -9.15 22.57 0.39
C VAL A 150 -8.74 23.16 1.74
N LEU A 151 -8.57 22.32 2.77
CA LEU A 151 -8.15 22.76 4.10
C LEU A 151 -6.79 23.45 4.05
N VAL A 152 -5.80 22.83 3.42
CA VAL A 152 -4.45 23.38 3.25
C VAL A 152 -4.49 24.74 2.53
N ASN A 153 -5.24 24.82 1.44
CA ASN A 153 -5.36 26.07 0.69
C ASN A 153 -6.02 27.20 1.51
N HIS A 154 -7.04 26.86 2.29
CA HIS A 154 -7.72 27.81 3.18
C HIS A 154 -6.80 28.33 4.30
N MET A 155 -5.97 27.46 4.89
CA MET A 155 -5.00 27.84 5.92
C MET A 155 -3.92 28.78 5.38
N HIS A 156 -3.40 28.51 4.17
CA HIS A 156 -2.40 29.38 3.54
C HIS A 156 -3.00 30.75 3.17
N ALA A 157 -4.23 30.82 2.70
CA ALA A 157 -4.91 32.07 2.40
C ALA A 157 -5.08 32.97 3.66
N LYS A 158 -5.42 32.38 4.81
CA LYS A 158 -5.50 33.12 6.09
C LYS A 158 -4.15 33.65 6.57
N ALA A 159 -3.09 32.87 6.42
CA ALA A 159 -1.75 33.28 6.81
C ALA A 159 -1.24 34.49 5.99
N ALA A 160 -1.63 34.59 4.72
CA ALA A 160 -1.26 35.70 3.84
C ALA A 160 -2.01 37.01 4.14
N THR A 161 -3.15 36.95 4.85
CA THR A 161 -4.00 38.12 5.17
C THR A 161 -3.75 38.71 6.54
N THR A 162 -2.88 38.11 7.38
CA THR A 162 -2.53 38.65 8.69
C THR A 162 -1.48 39.75 8.49
N PRO A 163 -1.81 41.06 8.67
CA PRO A 163 -0.82 42.14 8.52
C PRO A 163 0.23 41.97 9.62
N THR A 164 1.49 41.93 9.24
CA THR A 164 2.63 42.06 10.15
C THR A 164 2.52 43.42 10.83
N THR A 165 1.98 43.49 12.03
CA THR A 165 2.05 44.67 12.89
C THR A 165 3.53 44.81 13.27
N SER A 166 4.27 45.62 12.47
CA SER A 166 5.63 46.03 12.83
C SER A 166 5.55 46.96 14.05
N LEU A 167 6.01 46.46 15.17
CA LEU A 167 6.41 47.28 16.34
C LEU A 167 7.78 47.92 16.07
#